data_3e7ac366a3c6613fba820df96cf1b608
#
_entry.id   3e7ac366a3c6613fba820df96cf1b608
#
_cell.length_a   1.000
_cell.length_b   1.000
_cell.length_c   1.000
_cell.angle_alpha   90.00
_cell.angle_beta   90.00
_cell.angle_gamma   90.00
#
_symmetry.space_group_name_H-M   'P 1'
#
loop_
_entity.id
_entity.type
_entity.pdbx_description
1 polymer ?
#
loop_
_entity_poly.entity_id
_entity_poly.type
_entity_poly.pdbx_seq_one_letter_code
_entity_poly.pdbx_strand_id
1 'polypeptide(L)'
;MNAPVQLTESPRISAWLIFGQAQLHVLSGRVELGQGNMTAILQIAADELDLRVDQVTITGGDTRATPNEGFTSGSLSIAQSGMAIRWAASAARNALFAIAAQKLSVSLDRLSAVAGQFHVDGNAVTLTYWDVSAEVDWTQDVSLLASPKLAVARQVTGLSVPRIDLIERIMGTPFVHDLQLPGLVHGRVVQPPCLGATLQHLDEASLGNRPGVLGVWRSGEVVGLIADTAHHANAACEWAHLKAQWSLPANAPVDPIAEIRNSQEETSLIHSIGDVDQAAGEVTAHLVSRPYLSHG
;
A
#
# COMPACT_ATOMS: atom_id res chain seq x y z
N MET A 1 -18.06 15.15 7.96
CA MET A 1 -16.91 14.54 7.23
C MET A 1 -17.50 13.86 6.00
N ASN A 2 -17.01 14.11 4.80
CA ASN A 2 -17.54 13.45 3.60
C ASN A 2 -17.10 11.99 3.54
N ALA A 3 -17.93 11.11 2.96
CA ALA A 3 -17.58 9.71 2.77
C ALA A 3 -16.33 9.57 1.88
N PRO A 4 -15.43 8.64 2.21
CA PRO A 4 -14.26 8.34 1.38
C PRO A 4 -14.64 7.90 -0.03
N VAL A 5 -13.86 8.34 -1.03
CA VAL A 5 -14.12 8.02 -2.46
C VAL A 5 -14.12 6.52 -2.75
N GLN A 6 -13.35 5.73 -2.01
CA GLN A 6 -13.30 4.26 -2.15
C GLN A 6 -14.66 3.59 -1.90
N LEU A 7 -15.52 4.21 -1.09
CA LEU A 7 -16.87 3.70 -0.84
C LEU A 7 -17.81 3.89 -2.04
N THR A 8 -17.46 4.73 -3.01
CA THR A 8 -18.24 4.88 -4.25
C THR A 8 -18.16 3.60 -5.11
N GLU A 9 -16.98 2.98 -5.19
CA GLU A 9 -16.78 1.74 -5.96
C GLU A 9 -17.14 0.48 -5.15
N SER A 10 -16.98 0.53 -3.83
CA SER A 10 -17.26 -0.57 -2.93
C SER A 10 -18.15 -0.14 -1.76
N PRO A 11 -19.44 0.15 -2.00
CA PRO A 11 -20.31 0.76 -1.00
C PRO A 11 -20.76 -0.20 0.11
N ARG A 12 -20.70 -1.51 -0.08
CA ARG A 12 -21.25 -2.51 0.85
C ARG A 12 -20.30 -2.79 2.01
N ILE A 13 -20.85 -3.00 3.20
CA ILE A 13 -20.07 -3.38 4.39
C ILE A 13 -19.29 -4.67 4.13
N SER A 14 -19.91 -5.67 3.47
CA SER A 14 -19.29 -6.96 3.13
C SER A 14 -18.09 -6.88 2.19
N ALA A 15 -17.88 -5.77 1.49
CA ALA A 15 -16.68 -5.56 0.69
C ALA A 15 -15.42 -5.31 1.54
N TRP A 16 -15.60 -4.90 2.80
CA TRP A 16 -14.53 -4.48 3.69
C TRP A 16 -14.37 -5.37 4.93
N LEU A 17 -15.47 -5.98 5.40
CA LEU A 17 -15.54 -6.66 6.70
C LEU A 17 -16.28 -7.98 6.58
N ILE A 18 -15.70 -9.02 7.18
CA ILE A 18 -16.31 -10.35 7.32
C ILE A 18 -16.31 -10.73 8.80
N PHE A 19 -17.50 -10.96 9.36
CA PHE A 19 -17.66 -11.44 10.73
C PHE A 19 -17.66 -12.97 10.75
N GLY A 20 -16.67 -13.54 11.42
CA GLY A 20 -16.56 -14.98 11.64
C GLY A 20 -16.87 -15.38 13.08
N GLN A 21 -16.49 -16.60 13.47
CA GLN A 21 -16.64 -17.07 14.84
C GLN A 21 -15.59 -16.39 15.76
N ALA A 22 -16.04 -15.47 16.60
CA ALA A 22 -15.24 -14.71 17.55
C ALA A 22 -14.10 -13.87 16.95
N GLN A 23 -14.15 -13.60 15.64
CA GLN A 23 -13.12 -12.87 14.94
C GLN A 23 -13.69 -12.01 13.80
N LEU A 24 -13.16 -10.80 13.66
CA LEU A 24 -13.39 -9.93 12.51
C LEU A 24 -12.26 -10.13 11.50
N HIS A 25 -12.61 -10.26 10.24
CA HIS A 25 -11.65 -10.24 9.14
C HIS A 25 -11.84 -8.98 8.28
N VAL A 26 -10.78 -8.19 8.15
CA VAL A 26 -10.75 -6.93 7.38
C VAL A 26 -10.19 -7.22 6.00
N LEU A 27 -10.79 -6.62 4.98
CA LEU A 27 -10.35 -6.70 3.59
C LEU A 27 -9.84 -5.33 3.15
N SER A 28 -8.60 -5.23 2.68
CA SER A 28 -8.04 -3.99 2.11
C SER A 28 -7.30 -4.29 0.81
N GLY A 29 -7.51 -3.46 -0.19
CA GLY A 29 -6.77 -3.53 -1.45
C GLY A 29 -5.32 -3.04 -1.35
N ARG A 30 -4.92 -2.50 -0.20
CA ARG A 30 -3.54 -2.04 0.02
C ARG A 30 -2.58 -3.19 0.28
N VAL A 31 -1.35 -3.00 -0.15
CA VAL A 31 -0.26 -4.00 -0.03
C VAL A 31 0.70 -3.58 1.07
N GLU A 32 1.15 -4.56 1.86
CA GLU A 32 2.24 -4.37 2.82
C GLU A 32 3.58 -4.44 2.09
N LEU A 33 4.31 -3.33 2.11
CA LEU A 33 5.64 -3.18 1.48
C LEU A 33 6.76 -3.00 2.51
N GLY A 34 6.46 -3.25 3.79
CA GLY A 34 7.34 -3.02 4.92
C GLY A 34 6.99 -1.78 5.77
N GLN A 35 6.01 -0.98 5.34
CA GLN A 35 5.61 0.26 6.02
C GLN A 35 4.67 0.06 7.22
N GLY A 36 4.15 -1.16 7.45
CA GLY A 36 3.30 -1.48 8.61
C GLY A 36 1.85 -0.98 8.46
N ASN A 37 1.39 -0.70 7.25
CA ASN A 37 0.03 -0.18 7.01
C ASN A 37 -1.06 -1.19 7.38
N MET A 38 -0.83 -2.49 7.24
CA MET A 38 -1.80 -3.52 7.62
C MET A 38 -2.11 -3.48 9.11
N THR A 39 -1.09 -3.34 9.96
CA THR A 39 -1.29 -3.18 11.41
C THR A 39 -2.09 -1.93 11.74
N ALA A 40 -1.78 -0.81 11.09
CA ALA A 40 -2.49 0.45 11.32
C ALA A 40 -3.96 0.40 10.86
N ILE A 41 -4.25 -0.22 9.71
CA ILE A 41 -5.62 -0.42 9.21
C ILE A 41 -6.41 -1.33 10.16
N LEU A 42 -5.78 -2.41 10.64
CA LEU A 42 -6.37 -3.32 11.62
C LEU A 42 -6.72 -2.60 12.93
N GLN A 43 -5.81 -1.73 13.44
CA GLN A 43 -6.09 -0.90 14.61
C GLN A 43 -7.30 0.02 14.41
N ILE A 44 -7.46 0.59 13.22
CA ILE A 44 -8.61 1.45 12.89
C ILE A 44 -9.93 0.66 12.96
N ALA A 45 -9.97 -0.55 12.43
CA ALA A 45 -11.15 -1.40 12.50
C ALA A 45 -11.47 -1.84 13.93
N ALA A 46 -10.44 -2.28 14.67
CA ALA A 46 -10.57 -2.66 16.09
C ALA A 46 -11.11 -1.52 16.94
N ASP A 47 -10.56 -0.33 16.77
CA ASP A 47 -10.97 0.88 17.50
C ASP A 47 -12.43 1.25 17.25
N GLU A 48 -12.84 1.25 15.99
CA GLU A 48 -14.21 1.65 15.62
C GLU A 48 -15.27 0.66 16.12
N LEU A 49 -14.91 -0.64 16.18
CA LEU A 49 -15.78 -1.73 16.61
C LEU A 49 -15.65 -2.11 18.09
N ASP A 50 -14.90 -1.37 18.90
CA ASP A 50 -14.66 -1.72 20.30
C ASP A 50 -14.12 -3.15 20.49
N LEU A 51 -13.27 -3.61 19.54
CA LEU A 51 -12.61 -4.91 19.56
C LEU A 51 -11.17 -4.80 20.06
N ARG A 52 -10.65 -5.89 20.62
CA ARG A 52 -9.21 -6.01 20.85
C ARG A 52 -8.51 -6.29 19.52
N VAL A 53 -7.24 -5.88 19.42
CA VAL A 53 -6.41 -6.09 18.23
C VAL A 53 -6.30 -7.58 17.84
N ASP A 54 -6.22 -8.46 18.83
CA ASP A 54 -6.14 -9.92 18.63
C ASP A 54 -7.45 -10.57 18.15
N GLN A 55 -8.56 -9.85 18.20
CA GLN A 55 -9.84 -10.29 17.63
C GLN A 55 -10.01 -9.88 16.16
N VAL A 56 -9.02 -9.21 15.56
CA VAL A 56 -9.10 -8.72 14.19
C VAL A 56 -7.96 -9.31 13.36
N THR A 57 -8.29 -9.78 12.17
CA THR A 57 -7.33 -10.19 11.14
C THR A 57 -7.53 -9.37 9.89
N ILE A 58 -6.56 -9.39 8.97
CA ILE A 58 -6.61 -8.59 7.75
C ILE A 58 -6.02 -9.36 6.57
N THR A 59 -6.67 -9.28 5.41
CA THR A 59 -6.08 -9.61 4.11
C THR A 59 -5.84 -8.33 3.33
N GLY A 60 -4.61 -8.17 2.84
CA GLY A 60 -4.21 -7.05 2.00
C GLY A 60 -3.86 -7.48 0.58
N GLY A 61 -4.29 -6.68 -0.42
CA GLY A 61 -3.81 -6.80 -1.80
C GLY A 61 -4.19 -8.07 -2.55
N ASP A 62 -5.25 -8.77 -2.19
CA ASP A 62 -5.78 -9.89 -2.96
C ASP A 62 -6.85 -9.39 -3.95
N THR A 63 -6.51 -9.38 -5.24
CA THR A 63 -7.39 -8.88 -6.31
C THR A 63 -8.69 -9.69 -6.49
N ARG A 64 -8.82 -10.86 -5.86
CA ARG A 64 -10.04 -11.69 -5.89
C ARG A 64 -10.94 -11.43 -4.70
N ALA A 65 -10.39 -10.98 -3.58
CA ALA A 65 -11.11 -10.91 -2.31
C ALA A 65 -11.23 -9.48 -1.77
N THR A 66 -10.29 -8.58 -2.09
CA THR A 66 -10.24 -7.24 -1.52
C THR A 66 -10.81 -6.18 -2.48
N PRO A 67 -11.35 -5.07 -1.97
CA PRO A 67 -11.82 -3.97 -2.81
C PRO A 67 -10.67 -3.38 -3.64
N ASN A 68 -11.00 -2.86 -4.83
CA ASN A 68 -10.05 -2.14 -5.65
C ASN A 68 -9.80 -0.75 -5.03
N GLU A 69 -8.64 -0.56 -4.45
CA GLU A 69 -8.22 0.71 -3.85
C GLU A 69 -7.10 1.40 -4.64
N GLY A 70 -6.82 0.93 -5.86
CA GLY A 70 -5.72 1.40 -6.69
C GLY A 70 -4.34 1.01 -6.13
N PHE A 71 -3.30 1.67 -6.61
CA PHE A 71 -1.92 1.39 -6.19
C PHE A 71 -1.66 1.80 -4.74
N THR A 72 -0.82 1.04 -4.05
CA THR A 72 -0.28 1.41 -2.74
C THR A 72 0.84 2.43 -2.91
N SER A 73 0.47 3.70 -3.03
CA SER A 73 1.38 4.82 -3.31
C SER A 73 0.83 6.12 -2.71
N GLY A 74 1.60 7.21 -2.81
CA GLY A 74 1.16 8.56 -2.44
C GLY A 74 0.81 8.77 -0.97
N SER A 75 1.25 7.91 -0.06
CA SER A 75 0.91 7.93 1.38
C SER A 75 -0.60 7.84 1.67
N LEU A 76 -1.37 7.20 0.78
CA LEU A 76 -2.83 7.19 0.82
C LEU A 76 -3.42 6.02 1.63
N SER A 77 -2.61 5.06 2.06
CA SER A 77 -3.11 3.85 2.75
C SER A 77 -3.94 4.17 4.00
N ILE A 78 -3.53 5.13 4.80
CA ILE A 78 -4.29 5.51 6.01
C ILE A 78 -5.31 6.60 5.69
N ALA A 79 -4.93 7.61 4.89
CA ALA A 79 -5.80 8.74 4.59
C ALA A 79 -7.05 8.35 3.78
N GLN A 80 -6.94 7.35 2.92
CA GLN A 80 -8.06 6.86 2.09
C GLN A 80 -8.58 5.52 2.59
N SER A 81 -7.77 4.46 2.53
CA SER A 81 -8.19 3.11 2.91
C SER A 81 -8.54 3.00 4.39
N GLY A 82 -7.69 3.54 5.27
CA GLY A 82 -7.98 3.58 6.70
C GLY A 82 -9.28 4.31 7.00
N MET A 83 -9.59 5.38 6.26
CA MET A 83 -10.86 6.08 6.42
C MET A 83 -12.04 5.28 5.85
N ALA A 84 -11.90 4.58 4.74
CA ALA A 84 -12.94 3.70 4.20
C ALA A 84 -13.25 2.56 5.19
N ILE A 85 -12.23 1.92 5.73
CA ILE A 85 -12.36 0.89 6.78
C ILE A 85 -13.02 1.47 8.03
N ARG A 86 -12.66 2.67 8.46
CA ARG A 86 -13.31 3.34 9.60
C ARG A 86 -14.80 3.52 9.37
N TRP A 87 -15.19 3.98 8.20
CA TRP A 87 -16.60 4.13 7.85
C TRP A 87 -17.33 2.79 7.79
N ALA A 88 -16.74 1.77 7.15
CA ALA A 88 -17.31 0.44 7.09
C ALA A 88 -17.47 -0.20 8.49
N ALA A 89 -16.45 -0.06 9.35
CA ALA A 89 -16.49 -0.53 10.72
C ALA A 89 -17.55 0.20 11.56
N SER A 90 -17.71 1.51 11.36
CA SER A 90 -18.77 2.28 12.01
C SER A 90 -20.17 1.86 11.56
N ALA A 91 -20.37 1.63 10.25
CA ALA A 91 -21.63 1.12 9.72
C ALA A 91 -21.96 -0.27 10.30
N ALA A 92 -20.97 -1.15 10.33
CA ALA A 92 -21.09 -2.48 10.91
C ALA A 92 -21.45 -2.42 12.41
N ARG A 93 -20.78 -1.54 13.17
CA ARG A 93 -21.10 -1.30 14.59
C ARG A 93 -22.56 -0.88 14.75
N ASN A 94 -23.02 0.08 13.99
CA ASN A 94 -24.39 0.55 14.08
C ASN A 94 -25.42 -0.54 13.72
N ALA A 95 -25.13 -1.36 12.70
CA ALA A 95 -25.99 -2.49 12.34
C ALA A 95 -26.06 -3.55 13.47
N LEU A 96 -24.91 -3.91 14.06
CA LEU A 96 -24.85 -4.83 15.20
C LEU A 96 -25.62 -4.30 16.42
N PHE A 97 -25.46 -3.01 16.71
CA PHE A 97 -26.16 -2.36 17.83
C PHE A 97 -27.68 -2.32 17.61
N ALA A 98 -28.14 -2.10 16.38
CA ALA A 98 -29.57 -2.11 16.08
C ALA A 98 -30.20 -3.49 16.37
N ILE A 99 -29.55 -4.59 15.95
CA ILE A 99 -30.01 -5.94 16.25
C ILE A 99 -29.97 -6.23 17.76
N ALA A 100 -28.86 -5.85 18.42
CA ALA A 100 -28.73 -6.06 19.87
C ALA A 100 -29.78 -5.29 20.68
N ALA A 101 -30.05 -4.04 20.30
CA ALA A 101 -31.11 -3.21 20.95
C ALA A 101 -32.47 -3.88 20.83
N GLN A 102 -32.80 -4.42 19.67
CA GLN A 102 -34.04 -5.14 19.44
C GLN A 102 -34.11 -6.42 20.28
N LYS A 103 -33.07 -7.23 20.33
CA LYS A 103 -33.01 -8.49 21.09
C LYS A 103 -33.12 -8.24 22.61
N LEU A 104 -32.44 -7.21 23.09
CA LEU A 104 -32.39 -6.88 24.50
C LEU A 104 -33.58 -6.00 24.95
N SER A 105 -34.41 -5.51 24.00
CA SER A 105 -35.52 -4.59 24.24
C SER A 105 -35.07 -3.31 24.97
N VAL A 106 -33.92 -2.75 24.57
CA VAL A 106 -33.35 -1.52 25.13
C VAL A 106 -33.11 -0.49 24.03
N SER A 107 -33.01 0.78 24.41
CA SER A 107 -32.64 1.86 23.49
C SER A 107 -31.11 1.86 23.20
N LEU A 108 -30.73 2.37 22.05
CA LEU A 108 -29.32 2.38 21.56
C LEU A 108 -28.38 3.16 22.49
N ASP A 109 -28.87 4.23 23.14
CA ASP A 109 -28.10 5.08 24.05
C ASP A 109 -27.69 4.35 25.36
N ARG A 110 -28.38 3.26 25.71
CA ARG A 110 -28.04 2.41 26.86
C ARG A 110 -27.04 1.32 26.52
N LEU A 111 -26.74 1.11 25.21
CA LEU A 111 -25.82 0.07 24.74
C LEU A 111 -24.41 0.61 24.62
N SER A 112 -23.47 -0.20 25.04
CA SER A 112 -22.05 -0.07 24.72
C SER A 112 -21.48 -1.45 24.40
N ALA A 113 -20.22 -1.51 23.94
CA ALA A 113 -19.54 -2.77 23.71
C ALA A 113 -18.09 -2.69 24.20
N VAL A 114 -17.57 -3.82 24.68
CA VAL A 114 -16.17 -4.00 25.05
C VAL A 114 -15.72 -5.35 24.55
N ALA A 115 -14.68 -5.37 23.74
CA ALA A 115 -14.14 -6.59 23.12
C ALA A 115 -15.22 -7.43 22.40
N GLY A 116 -16.21 -6.76 21.78
CA GLY A 116 -17.30 -7.41 21.07
C GLY A 116 -18.43 -7.94 21.95
N GLN A 117 -18.36 -7.77 23.26
CA GLN A 117 -19.44 -8.09 24.19
C GLN A 117 -20.30 -6.86 24.43
N PHE A 118 -21.64 -7.00 24.36
CA PHE A 118 -22.56 -5.92 24.65
C PHE A 118 -22.68 -5.65 26.15
N HIS A 119 -22.90 -4.39 26.45
CA HIS A 119 -23.18 -3.90 27.80
C HIS A 119 -24.45 -3.05 27.77
N VAL A 120 -25.29 -3.19 28.77
CA VAL A 120 -26.47 -2.35 29.02
C VAL A 120 -26.23 -1.53 30.29
N ASP A 121 -26.28 -0.22 30.19
CA ASP A 121 -25.97 0.70 31.29
C ASP A 121 -24.64 0.40 31.98
N GLY A 122 -23.62 0.04 31.15
CA GLY A 122 -22.28 -0.33 31.61
C GLY A 122 -22.12 -1.75 32.17
N ASN A 123 -23.20 -2.53 32.28
CA ASN A 123 -23.15 -3.90 32.78
C ASN A 123 -23.09 -4.88 31.62
N ALA A 124 -22.12 -5.82 31.63
CA ALA A 124 -21.97 -6.84 30.65
C ALA A 124 -23.22 -7.74 30.58
N VAL A 125 -23.67 -8.01 29.35
CA VAL A 125 -24.72 -8.99 29.09
C VAL A 125 -24.09 -10.20 28.32
N THR A 126 -24.80 -11.32 28.25
CA THR A 126 -24.28 -12.53 27.61
C THR A 126 -24.19 -12.41 26.08
N LEU A 127 -24.89 -11.44 25.47
CA LEU A 127 -24.95 -11.22 24.03
C LEU A 127 -23.64 -10.61 23.53
N THR A 128 -23.15 -11.10 22.41
CA THR A 128 -21.94 -10.63 21.75
C THR A 128 -22.19 -10.24 20.29
N TYR A 129 -21.24 -9.58 19.66
CA TYR A 129 -21.25 -9.29 18.20
C TYR A 129 -21.43 -10.56 17.37
N TRP A 130 -20.79 -11.63 17.80
CA TRP A 130 -20.79 -12.92 17.10
C TRP A 130 -22.15 -13.59 17.12
N ASP A 131 -22.92 -13.41 18.20
CA ASP A 131 -24.27 -13.97 18.33
C ASP A 131 -25.28 -13.27 17.42
N VAL A 132 -25.07 -11.99 17.10
CA VAL A 132 -25.99 -11.20 16.29
C VAL A 132 -25.53 -11.00 14.85
N SER A 133 -24.28 -11.27 14.55
CA SER A 133 -23.68 -11.00 13.23
C SER A 133 -24.36 -11.74 12.09
N ALA A 134 -24.90 -12.92 12.32
CA ALA A 134 -25.64 -13.71 11.32
C ALA A 134 -27.00 -13.09 10.93
N GLU A 135 -27.53 -12.17 11.73
CA GLU A 135 -28.83 -11.51 11.48
C GLU A 135 -28.65 -10.15 10.80
N VAL A 136 -27.41 -9.67 10.69
CA VAL A 136 -27.10 -8.39 10.01
C VAL A 136 -27.06 -8.60 8.50
N ASP A 137 -27.74 -7.73 7.77
CA ASP A 137 -27.59 -7.63 6.31
C ASP A 137 -26.29 -6.84 6.00
N TRP A 138 -25.21 -7.59 5.72
CA TRP A 138 -23.90 -7.02 5.38
C TRP A 138 -23.83 -6.43 3.97
N THR A 139 -24.90 -6.53 3.16
CA THR A 139 -24.95 -5.93 1.82
C THR A 139 -25.37 -4.46 1.83
N GLN A 140 -25.74 -3.94 2.99
CA GLN A 140 -26.13 -2.54 3.17
C GLN A 140 -24.99 -1.59 2.83
N ASP A 141 -25.38 -0.41 2.33
CA ASP A 141 -24.44 0.65 1.98
C ASP A 141 -23.87 1.31 3.24
N VAL A 142 -22.54 1.39 3.28
CA VAL A 142 -21.78 2.00 4.37
C VAL A 142 -22.22 3.44 4.62
N SER A 143 -22.48 4.22 3.56
CA SER A 143 -22.79 5.66 3.65
C SER A 143 -24.12 5.94 4.35
N LEU A 144 -25.03 4.97 4.33
CA LEU A 144 -26.35 5.10 5.00
C LEU A 144 -26.29 4.86 6.52
N LEU A 145 -25.30 4.11 6.97
CA LEU A 145 -25.22 3.64 8.36
C LEU A 145 -24.06 4.25 9.13
N ALA A 146 -23.02 4.72 8.45
CA ALA A 146 -21.78 5.12 9.10
C ALA A 146 -21.93 6.40 9.93
N SER A 147 -21.43 6.32 11.16
CA SER A 147 -21.26 7.44 12.10
C SER A 147 -19.93 7.22 12.86
N PRO A 148 -18.77 7.51 12.24
CA PRO A 148 -17.47 7.23 12.84
C PRO A 148 -17.26 7.93 14.17
N LYS A 149 -16.59 7.26 15.11
CA LYS A 149 -16.24 7.80 16.42
C LYS A 149 -15.44 9.09 16.32
N LEU A 150 -15.74 10.04 17.18
CA LEU A 150 -14.92 11.22 17.37
C LEU A 150 -13.52 10.81 17.89
N ALA A 151 -12.51 11.63 17.60
CA ALA A 151 -11.13 11.34 18.00
C ALA A 151 -10.97 11.06 19.49
N VAL A 152 -11.71 11.79 20.33
CA VAL A 152 -11.70 11.64 21.79
C VAL A 152 -12.27 10.31 22.30
N ALA A 153 -13.07 9.61 21.49
CA ALA A 153 -13.66 8.32 21.84
C ALA A 153 -12.82 7.13 21.36
N ARG A 154 -11.69 7.36 20.68
CA ARG A 154 -10.79 6.33 20.17
C ARG A 154 -9.90 5.81 21.29
N GLN A 155 -9.69 4.50 21.35
CA GLN A 155 -8.96 3.84 22.44
C GLN A 155 -7.79 2.97 21.92
N VAL A 156 -7.75 2.63 20.65
CA VAL A 156 -6.75 1.74 20.04
C VAL A 156 -5.84 2.50 19.08
N THR A 157 -6.40 3.36 18.24
CA THR A 157 -5.60 4.21 17.35
C THR A 157 -4.79 5.22 18.15
N GLY A 158 -3.49 5.32 17.85
CA GLY A 158 -2.54 6.15 18.60
C GLY A 158 -1.77 5.39 19.68
N LEU A 159 -2.15 4.15 19.99
CA LEU A 159 -1.35 3.29 20.87
C LEU A 159 -0.27 2.56 20.06
N SER A 160 0.86 2.26 20.73
CA SER A 160 1.89 1.41 20.15
C SER A 160 1.41 -0.05 20.19
N VAL A 161 1.18 -0.61 19.00
CA VAL A 161 0.83 -2.01 18.82
C VAL A 161 1.95 -2.71 18.05
N PRO A 162 2.41 -3.90 18.46
CA PRO A 162 3.38 -4.67 17.69
C PRO A 162 2.87 -4.95 16.27
N ARG A 163 3.76 -4.85 15.29
CA ARG A 163 3.42 -5.21 13.91
C ARG A 163 2.93 -6.65 13.84
N ILE A 164 1.79 -6.87 13.18
CA ILE A 164 1.17 -8.21 13.07
C ILE A 164 2.02 -9.18 12.24
N ASP A 165 2.84 -8.68 11.33
CA ASP A 165 3.70 -9.46 10.44
C ASP A 165 5.18 -9.51 10.87
N LEU A 166 5.55 -8.91 12.01
CA LEU A 166 6.95 -8.70 12.40
C LEU A 166 7.71 -10.02 12.54
N ILE A 167 7.13 -10.98 13.25
CA ILE A 167 7.78 -12.27 13.51
C ILE A 167 8.02 -13.03 12.19
N GLU A 168 7.03 -13.08 11.33
CA GLU A 168 7.11 -13.74 10.03
C GLU A 168 8.19 -13.09 9.16
N ARG A 169 8.27 -11.75 9.15
CA ARG A 169 9.30 -11.01 8.39
C ARG A 169 10.71 -11.26 8.91
N ILE A 170 10.88 -11.26 10.23
CA ILE A 170 12.18 -11.60 10.85
C ILE A 170 12.59 -13.05 10.53
N MET A 171 11.62 -13.96 10.45
CA MET A 171 11.87 -15.36 10.11
C MET A 171 12.05 -15.60 8.60
N GLY A 172 11.99 -14.55 7.77
CA GLY A 172 12.30 -14.60 6.34
C GLY A 172 11.10 -14.87 5.44
N THR A 173 9.87 -14.67 5.91
CA THR A 173 8.70 -14.73 5.01
C THR A 173 8.82 -13.66 3.92
N PRO A 174 8.84 -14.02 2.62
CA PRO A 174 9.13 -13.10 1.55
C PRO A 174 7.97 -12.12 1.31
N PHE A 175 8.31 -10.94 0.77
CA PHE A 175 7.35 -10.08 0.09
C PHE A 175 7.00 -10.64 -1.30
N VAL A 176 5.97 -10.10 -1.94
CA VAL A 176 5.45 -10.62 -3.23
C VAL A 176 6.55 -10.81 -4.29
N HIS A 177 7.47 -9.84 -4.41
CA HIS A 177 8.55 -9.91 -5.41
C HIS A 177 9.76 -10.76 -4.98
N ASP A 178 9.76 -11.27 -3.76
CA ASP A 178 10.78 -12.20 -3.26
C ASP A 178 10.30 -13.66 -3.27
N LEU A 179 9.10 -13.91 -3.80
CA LEU A 179 8.52 -15.25 -3.86
C LEU A 179 9.41 -16.19 -4.66
N GLN A 180 9.66 -17.39 -4.10
CA GLN A 180 10.37 -18.47 -4.76
C GLN A 180 9.36 -19.53 -5.20
N LEU A 181 9.16 -19.67 -6.50
CA LEU A 181 8.24 -20.67 -7.07
C LEU A 181 9.04 -21.75 -7.81
N PRO A 182 8.61 -23.02 -7.77
CA PRO A 182 9.22 -24.08 -8.58
C PRO A 182 9.20 -23.69 -10.06
N GLY A 183 10.35 -23.75 -10.73
CA GLY A 183 10.49 -23.39 -12.14
C GLY A 183 10.53 -21.89 -12.43
N LEU A 184 10.66 -21.03 -11.39
CA LEU A 184 10.86 -19.60 -11.57
C LEU A 184 12.15 -19.33 -12.36
N VAL A 185 12.06 -18.47 -13.37
CA VAL A 185 13.20 -17.97 -14.13
C VAL A 185 13.26 -16.44 -14.02
N HIS A 186 14.44 -15.90 -14.24
CA HIS A 186 14.72 -14.47 -14.08
C HIS A 186 14.99 -13.81 -15.42
N GLY A 187 14.14 -12.85 -15.81
CA GLY A 187 14.28 -12.07 -17.03
C GLY A 187 15.04 -10.76 -16.83
N ARG A 188 15.81 -10.38 -17.84
CA ARG A 188 16.40 -9.03 -17.94
C ARG A 188 16.29 -8.55 -19.38
N VAL A 189 16.22 -7.22 -19.51
CA VAL A 189 16.27 -6.53 -20.80
C VAL A 189 17.54 -5.71 -20.84
N VAL A 190 18.28 -5.81 -21.96
CA VAL A 190 19.48 -5.00 -22.20
C VAL A 190 19.03 -3.58 -22.54
N GLN A 191 19.22 -2.68 -21.60
CA GLN A 191 18.77 -1.29 -21.72
C GLN A 191 19.72 -0.48 -22.61
N PRO A 192 19.22 0.44 -23.45
CA PRO A 192 20.06 1.39 -24.18
C PRO A 192 20.70 2.40 -23.19
N PRO A 193 21.87 2.96 -23.53
CA PRO A 193 22.57 3.93 -22.67
C PRO A 193 21.82 5.26 -22.51
N CYS A 194 20.96 5.61 -23.45
CA CYS A 194 20.07 6.77 -23.36
C CYS A 194 18.85 6.57 -24.26
N LEU A 195 17.83 7.40 -24.03
CA LEU A 195 16.62 7.40 -24.84
C LEU A 195 16.96 7.73 -26.31
N GLY A 196 16.44 6.95 -27.25
CA GLY A 196 16.69 7.12 -28.68
C GLY A 196 17.99 6.50 -29.18
N ALA A 197 18.79 5.84 -28.33
CA ALA A 197 19.91 5.05 -28.80
C ALA A 197 19.41 3.78 -29.49
N THR A 198 20.07 3.40 -30.62
CA THR A 198 19.72 2.24 -31.43
C THR A 198 20.79 1.17 -31.34
N LEU A 199 20.41 -0.09 -31.15
CA LEU A 199 21.33 -1.21 -31.04
C LEU A 199 21.88 -1.55 -32.42
N GLN A 200 23.19 -1.35 -32.64
CA GLN A 200 23.86 -1.66 -33.87
C GLN A 200 24.36 -3.12 -33.92
N HIS A 201 24.92 -3.56 -32.80
CA HIS A 201 25.46 -4.93 -32.72
C HIS A 201 25.46 -5.42 -31.27
N LEU A 202 25.10 -6.69 -31.09
CA LEU A 202 25.33 -7.49 -29.88
C LEU A 202 25.49 -8.94 -30.31
N ASP A 203 26.52 -9.62 -29.83
CA ASP A 203 26.70 -11.05 -30.03
C ASP A 203 25.76 -11.84 -29.13
N GLU A 204 24.55 -12.11 -29.65
CA GLU A 204 23.50 -12.84 -28.93
C GLU A 204 23.87 -14.31 -28.67
N ALA A 205 24.71 -14.91 -29.55
CA ALA A 205 25.19 -16.28 -29.33
C ALA A 205 26.14 -16.36 -28.14
N SER A 206 27.07 -15.42 -28.00
CA SER A 206 27.94 -15.32 -26.83
C SER A 206 27.17 -14.99 -25.58
N LEU A 207 26.13 -14.15 -25.66
CA LEU A 207 25.21 -13.86 -24.53
C LEU A 207 24.47 -15.14 -24.10
N GLY A 208 23.94 -15.92 -25.03
CA GLY A 208 23.25 -17.18 -24.76
C GLY A 208 24.15 -18.26 -24.15
N ASN A 209 25.46 -18.19 -24.38
CA ASN A 209 26.44 -19.12 -23.80
C ASN A 209 26.95 -18.69 -22.39
N ARG A 210 26.41 -17.60 -21.81
CA ARG A 210 26.79 -17.19 -20.44
C ARG A 210 26.26 -18.16 -19.39
N PRO A 211 26.96 -18.34 -18.25
CA PRO A 211 26.54 -19.25 -17.21
C PRO A 211 25.09 -18.97 -16.77
N GLY A 212 24.27 -20.01 -16.72
CA GLY A 212 22.89 -19.97 -16.27
C GLY A 212 21.89 -19.30 -17.22
N VAL A 213 22.31 -18.78 -18.36
CA VAL A 213 21.38 -18.23 -19.37
C VAL A 213 20.64 -19.38 -20.05
N LEU A 214 19.31 -19.32 -20.03
CA LEU A 214 18.40 -20.32 -20.58
C LEU A 214 17.86 -19.93 -21.95
N GLY A 215 17.87 -18.64 -22.28
CA GLY A 215 17.42 -18.14 -23.56
C GLY A 215 17.68 -16.66 -23.76
N VAL A 216 17.83 -16.28 -25.02
CA VAL A 216 17.96 -14.89 -25.48
C VAL A 216 16.94 -14.69 -26.59
N TRP A 217 16.27 -13.55 -26.62
CA TRP A 217 15.39 -13.20 -27.72
C TRP A 217 15.59 -11.74 -28.12
N ARG A 218 15.26 -11.43 -29.36
CA ARG A 218 15.30 -10.07 -29.90
C ARG A 218 13.93 -9.70 -30.49
N SER A 219 13.47 -8.48 -30.18
CA SER A 219 12.32 -7.87 -30.83
C SER A 219 12.68 -6.46 -31.26
N GLY A 220 12.94 -6.29 -32.56
CA GLY A 220 13.50 -5.05 -33.09
C GLY A 220 14.87 -4.75 -32.47
N GLU A 221 14.95 -3.64 -31.74
CA GLU A 221 16.18 -3.21 -31.05
C GLU A 221 16.27 -3.66 -29.59
N VAL A 222 15.19 -4.26 -29.07
CA VAL A 222 15.15 -4.76 -27.70
C VAL A 222 15.70 -6.17 -27.66
N VAL A 223 16.72 -6.39 -26.84
CA VAL A 223 17.25 -7.72 -26.52
C VAL A 223 16.90 -8.06 -25.09
N GLY A 224 16.28 -9.23 -24.89
CA GLY A 224 15.97 -9.79 -23.59
C GLY A 224 16.68 -11.12 -23.37
N LEU A 225 16.90 -11.47 -22.13
CA LEU A 225 17.42 -12.78 -21.71
C LEU A 225 16.66 -13.33 -20.53
N ILE A 226 16.66 -14.65 -20.40
CA ILE A 226 16.20 -15.36 -19.22
C ILE A 226 17.32 -16.25 -18.67
N ALA A 227 17.39 -16.37 -17.34
CA ALA A 227 18.39 -17.20 -16.68
C ALA A 227 17.73 -17.95 -15.49
N ASP A 228 18.42 -18.98 -15.00
CA ASP A 228 18.00 -19.83 -13.89
C ASP A 228 17.99 -19.12 -12.53
N THR A 229 18.83 -18.08 -12.38
CA THR A 229 18.92 -17.28 -11.14
C THR A 229 18.98 -15.78 -11.47
N ALA A 230 18.56 -14.95 -10.52
CA ALA A 230 18.69 -13.49 -10.61
C ALA A 230 20.16 -13.06 -10.78
N HIS A 231 21.09 -13.76 -10.11
CA HIS A 231 22.54 -13.51 -10.24
C HIS A 231 23.04 -13.71 -11.68
N HIS A 232 22.70 -14.85 -12.27
CA HIS A 232 23.11 -15.14 -13.67
C HIS A 232 22.45 -14.17 -14.66
N ALA A 233 21.16 -13.83 -14.45
CA ALA A 233 20.49 -12.84 -15.29
C ALA A 233 21.17 -11.46 -15.22
N ASN A 234 21.51 -10.98 -14.02
CA ASN A 234 22.22 -9.72 -13.84
C ASN A 234 23.62 -9.75 -14.48
N ALA A 235 24.42 -10.78 -14.18
CA ALA A 235 25.78 -10.90 -14.73
C ALA A 235 25.78 -10.98 -16.26
N ALA A 236 24.83 -11.70 -16.87
CA ALA A 236 24.68 -11.75 -18.32
C ALA A 236 24.24 -10.40 -18.92
N CYS A 237 23.34 -9.69 -18.24
CA CYS A 237 22.89 -8.38 -18.67
C CYS A 237 24.01 -7.33 -18.59
N GLU A 238 24.79 -7.31 -17.50
CA GLU A 238 25.97 -6.44 -17.36
C GLU A 238 27.01 -6.71 -18.46
N TRP A 239 27.26 -7.99 -18.75
CA TRP A 239 28.13 -8.35 -19.86
C TRP A 239 27.60 -7.81 -21.19
N ALA A 240 26.29 -7.94 -21.44
CA ALA A 240 25.68 -7.44 -22.67
C ALA A 240 25.78 -5.91 -22.76
N HIS A 241 25.62 -5.17 -21.70
CA HIS A 241 25.83 -3.71 -21.65
C HIS A 241 27.25 -3.33 -22.08
N LEU A 242 28.25 -4.06 -21.61
CA LEU A 242 29.65 -3.80 -21.93
C LEU A 242 29.99 -4.16 -23.38
N LYS A 243 29.27 -5.07 -24.03
CA LYS A 243 29.56 -5.59 -25.37
C LYS A 243 28.66 -5.04 -26.47
N ALA A 244 27.49 -4.53 -26.10
CA ALA A 244 26.57 -3.91 -27.03
C ALA A 244 27.17 -2.66 -27.68
N GLN A 245 26.99 -2.53 -28.98
CA GLN A 245 27.36 -1.33 -29.73
C GLN A 245 26.09 -0.55 -30.04
N TRP A 246 26.06 0.68 -29.64
CA TRP A 246 24.90 1.56 -29.78
C TRP A 246 25.23 2.75 -30.68
N SER A 247 24.32 3.13 -31.54
CA SER A 247 24.29 4.45 -32.15
C SER A 247 23.53 5.42 -31.26
N LEU A 248 24.17 6.48 -30.86
CA LEU A 248 23.55 7.50 -30.05
C LEU A 248 22.85 8.55 -30.90
N PRO A 249 21.69 9.10 -30.46
CA PRO A 249 21.09 10.23 -31.16
C PRO A 249 22.00 11.47 -31.10
N ALA A 250 21.87 12.36 -32.09
CA ALA A 250 22.71 13.56 -32.15
C ALA A 250 22.60 14.49 -30.97
N ASN A 251 21.47 14.43 -30.26
CA ASN A 251 21.17 15.19 -29.05
C ASN A 251 21.25 14.34 -27.76
N ALA A 252 22.01 13.25 -27.78
CA ALA A 252 22.20 12.45 -26.58
C ALA A 252 22.82 13.31 -25.46
N PRO A 253 22.23 13.32 -24.25
CA PRO A 253 22.79 14.09 -23.14
C PRO A 253 24.15 13.49 -22.74
N VAL A 254 25.18 14.34 -22.77
CA VAL A 254 26.53 13.94 -22.37
C VAL A 254 26.66 13.98 -20.85
N ASP A 255 26.01 14.94 -20.22
CA ASP A 255 25.91 15.11 -18.76
C ASP A 255 24.49 15.57 -18.40
N PRO A 256 23.60 14.65 -18.02
CA PRO A 256 22.22 14.99 -17.67
C PRO A 256 22.12 15.98 -16.49
N ILE A 257 23.09 15.95 -15.56
CA ILE A 257 23.09 16.86 -14.41
C ILE A 257 23.43 18.27 -14.85
N ALA A 258 24.44 18.43 -15.71
CA ALA A 258 24.77 19.72 -16.26
C ALA A 258 23.62 20.28 -17.09
N GLU A 259 22.91 19.42 -17.85
CA GLU A 259 21.75 19.83 -18.64
C GLU A 259 20.61 20.33 -17.74
N ILE A 260 20.26 19.59 -16.68
CA ILE A 260 19.25 20.03 -15.69
C ILE A 260 19.65 21.34 -15.02
N ARG A 261 20.92 21.48 -14.62
CA ARG A 261 21.41 22.71 -13.99
C ARG A 261 21.38 23.93 -14.90
N ASN A 262 21.57 23.71 -16.18
CA ASN A 262 21.63 24.78 -17.19
C ASN A 262 20.27 24.97 -17.88
N SER A 263 19.26 24.15 -17.59
CA SER A 263 17.92 24.32 -18.15
C SER A 263 17.33 25.65 -17.65
N GLN A 264 16.91 26.48 -18.61
CA GLN A 264 16.12 27.68 -18.33
C GLN A 264 14.64 27.33 -18.40
N GLU A 265 14.14 26.69 -17.34
CA GLU A 265 12.72 26.44 -17.24
C GLU A 265 11.98 27.67 -16.71
N GLU A 266 10.78 27.90 -17.25
CA GLU A 266 9.89 28.92 -16.68
C GLU A 266 9.47 28.45 -15.28
N THR A 267 9.93 29.21 -14.27
CA THR A 267 9.50 28.97 -12.89
C THR A 267 8.18 29.69 -12.65
N SER A 268 7.14 28.95 -12.25
CA SER A 268 5.90 29.54 -11.76
C SER A 268 5.90 29.54 -10.23
N LEU A 269 5.67 30.74 -9.66
CA LEU A 269 5.50 30.85 -8.22
C LEU A 269 4.11 30.37 -7.83
N ILE A 270 4.04 29.22 -7.17
CA ILE A 270 2.76 28.61 -6.74
C ILE A 270 2.26 29.27 -5.44
N HIS A 271 3.18 29.54 -4.52
CA HIS A 271 2.86 30.13 -3.22
C HIS A 271 4.10 30.80 -2.62
N SER A 272 3.92 31.96 -1.98
CA SER A 272 4.98 32.66 -1.24
C SER A 272 4.42 33.23 0.05
N ILE A 273 5.15 33.03 1.15
CA ILE A 273 4.89 33.67 2.44
C ILE A 273 6.19 34.32 2.91
N GLY A 274 6.18 35.65 3.11
CA GLY A 274 7.35 36.41 3.51
C GLY A 274 8.32 36.66 2.35
N ASP A 275 9.48 37.19 2.69
CA ASP A 275 10.59 37.52 1.78
C ASP A 275 11.83 36.74 2.22
N VAL A 276 12.16 35.69 1.47
CA VAL A 276 13.28 34.78 1.78
C VAL A 276 14.61 35.48 1.56
N ASP A 277 14.71 36.32 0.56
CA ASP A 277 15.96 37.04 0.21
C ASP A 277 16.30 38.10 1.27
N GLN A 278 15.28 38.82 1.76
CA GLN A 278 15.45 39.74 2.88
C GLN A 278 15.87 38.98 4.14
N ALA A 279 15.17 37.91 4.50
CA ALA A 279 15.48 37.10 5.68
C ALA A 279 16.89 36.48 5.60
N ALA A 280 17.31 36.02 4.43
CA ALA A 280 18.65 35.46 4.20
C ALA A 280 19.75 36.53 4.33
N GLY A 281 19.45 37.80 4.03
CA GLY A 281 20.36 38.90 4.23
C GLY A 281 20.55 39.33 5.69
N GLU A 282 19.61 38.96 6.56
CA GLU A 282 19.64 39.30 8.00
C GLU A 282 20.37 38.27 8.85
N VAL A 283 20.69 37.10 8.31
CA VAL A 283 21.35 35.99 9.03
C VAL A 283 22.56 35.46 8.26
N THR A 284 23.61 35.08 8.98
CA THR A 284 24.73 34.36 8.37
C THR A 284 24.33 32.91 8.15
N ALA A 285 24.09 32.51 6.90
CA ALA A 285 23.75 31.17 6.54
C ALA A 285 24.80 30.53 5.62
N HIS A 286 25.12 29.26 5.84
CA HIS A 286 25.92 28.44 4.91
C HIS A 286 25.00 27.56 4.12
N LEU A 287 24.84 27.83 2.83
CA LEU A 287 24.08 26.95 1.92
C LEU A 287 25.02 25.93 1.30
N VAL A 288 24.73 24.64 1.54
CA VAL A 288 25.43 23.54 0.89
C VAL A 288 24.44 22.82 -0.02
N SER A 289 24.65 22.90 -1.33
CA SER A 289 23.88 22.18 -2.33
C SER A 289 24.68 20.99 -2.84
N ARG A 290 24.09 19.78 -2.81
CA ARG A 290 24.65 18.58 -3.41
C ARG A 290 23.59 17.90 -4.28
N PRO A 291 23.92 17.53 -5.52
CA PRO A 291 23.02 16.71 -6.32
C PRO A 291 22.97 15.30 -5.76
N TYR A 292 21.77 14.72 -5.69
CA TYR A 292 21.57 13.31 -5.43
C TYR A 292 21.08 12.66 -6.73
N LEU A 293 21.79 11.60 -7.13
CA LEU A 293 21.39 10.76 -8.26
C LEU A 293 20.75 9.51 -7.69
N SER A 294 19.52 9.23 -8.07
CA SER A 294 18.95 7.89 -7.92
C SER A 294 19.22 7.15 -9.23
N HIS A 295 19.92 6.05 -9.16
CA HIS A 295 20.01 5.11 -10.28
C HIS A 295 18.69 4.34 -10.33
N GLY A 296 17.90 4.57 -11.40
CA GLY A 296 16.68 3.83 -11.71
C GLY A 296 17.00 2.43 -12.22
#